data_8e573bee649a69500214f6d907deef72
#
_entry.id   8e573bee649a69500214f6d907deef72
#
_cell.length_a   1.000
_cell.length_b   1.000
_cell.length_c   1.000
_cell.angle_alpha   90.00
_cell.angle_beta   90.00
_cell.angle_gamma   90.00
#
_symmetry.space_group_name_H-M   'P 1'
#
loop_
_entity.id
_entity.type
_entity.pdbx_description
1 polymer ?
#
loop_
_entity_poly.entity_id
_entity_poly.type
_entity_poly.pdbx_seq_one_letter_code
_entity_poly.pdbx_strand_id
1 'polypeptide(L)'
;ALNIINKHPDIFYTTTGFHPHNAKDFNPSDIEIMNNHCKNKKIVAIGECGLDYYRKYSSIEEQILCFEKHLILAMDNNMPIFLHERKAHLDFLPMLKEYKKKIDKAVVHCFTGEKNELKAYLDLDCYIGITGWISDLERGKHLHELIKYIPEDKLMIETDSPYLTPKNLPFTHDGVNQPSYLNYVAETISECLNKDINYIKEITINNTKNFFSI
;
A
#
# COMPACT_ATOMS: atom_id res chain seq x y z
N ALA A 1 -4.24 -7.45 -14.88
CA ALA A 1 -5.22 -6.56 -14.24
C ALA A 1 -6.22 -6.03 -15.26
N LEU A 2 -5.82 -5.32 -16.35
CA LEU A 2 -6.72 -4.67 -17.32
C LEU A 2 -7.77 -5.63 -17.90
N ASN A 3 -7.41 -6.87 -18.23
CA ASN A 3 -8.36 -7.87 -18.77
C ASN A 3 -9.48 -8.22 -17.76
N ILE A 4 -9.18 -8.22 -16.45
CA ILE A 4 -10.17 -8.48 -15.40
C ILE A 4 -11.10 -7.27 -15.27
N ILE A 5 -10.55 -6.07 -15.25
CA ILE A 5 -11.32 -4.83 -15.14
C ILE A 5 -12.27 -4.67 -16.33
N ASN A 6 -11.81 -4.96 -17.55
CA ASN A 6 -12.65 -4.89 -18.74
C ASN A 6 -13.84 -5.88 -18.71
N LYS A 7 -13.68 -7.01 -17.98
CA LYS A 7 -14.78 -7.99 -17.79
C LYS A 7 -15.74 -7.57 -16.67
N HIS A 8 -15.27 -6.79 -15.70
CA HIS A 8 -16.03 -6.40 -14.51
C HIS A 8 -15.81 -4.92 -14.17
N PRO A 9 -16.20 -3.99 -15.06
CA PRO A 9 -15.84 -2.58 -14.97
C PRO A 9 -16.49 -1.86 -13.77
N ASP A 10 -17.59 -2.40 -13.23
CA ASP A 10 -18.31 -1.78 -12.11
C ASP A 10 -17.76 -2.18 -10.74
N ILE A 11 -16.87 -3.19 -10.70
CA ILE A 11 -16.41 -3.78 -9.44
C ILE A 11 -14.95 -3.42 -9.17
N PHE A 12 -14.08 -3.48 -10.20
CA PHE A 12 -12.63 -3.43 -10.01
C PHE A 12 -12.01 -2.12 -10.47
N TYR A 13 -10.99 -1.73 -9.72
CA TYR A 13 -10.02 -0.72 -10.09
C TYR A 13 -8.62 -1.35 -10.06
N THR A 14 -7.63 -0.68 -10.61
CA THR A 14 -6.23 -1.13 -10.57
C THR A 14 -5.26 0.04 -10.50
N THR A 15 -4.02 -0.30 -10.26
CA THR A 15 -2.87 0.61 -10.33
C THR A 15 -2.02 0.27 -11.54
N THR A 16 -1.06 1.13 -11.89
CA THR A 16 -0.04 0.86 -12.89
C THR A 16 1.33 1.14 -12.31
N GLY A 17 2.22 0.14 -12.35
CA GLY A 17 3.54 0.24 -11.77
C GLY A 17 4.34 -1.05 -11.87
N PHE A 18 5.62 -0.94 -11.49
CA PHE A 18 6.55 -2.05 -11.31
C PHE A 18 6.87 -2.21 -9.83
N HIS A 19 6.50 -3.35 -9.28
CA HIS A 19 6.89 -3.74 -7.94
C HIS A 19 8.43 -3.81 -7.83
N PRO A 20 9.07 -3.44 -6.71
CA PRO A 20 10.52 -3.47 -6.57
C PRO A 20 11.16 -4.83 -6.89
N HIS A 21 10.44 -5.93 -6.72
CA HIS A 21 10.92 -7.26 -7.13
C HIS A 21 11.16 -7.40 -8.63
N ASN A 22 10.47 -6.59 -9.45
CA ASN A 22 10.52 -6.61 -10.90
C ASN A 22 11.23 -5.37 -11.47
N ALA A 23 11.90 -4.58 -10.65
CA ALA A 23 12.57 -3.36 -11.09
C ALA A 23 13.66 -3.62 -12.15
N LYS A 24 14.28 -4.80 -12.14
CA LYS A 24 15.23 -5.24 -13.18
C LYS A 24 14.63 -5.36 -14.58
N ASP A 25 13.32 -5.56 -14.67
CA ASP A 25 12.59 -5.72 -15.93
C ASP A 25 12.07 -4.37 -16.46
N PHE A 26 12.20 -3.29 -15.66
CA PHE A 26 11.76 -1.96 -16.01
C PHE A 26 12.68 -1.30 -17.04
N ASN A 27 12.09 -0.76 -18.11
CA ASN A 27 12.76 0.07 -19.10
C ASN A 27 12.19 1.49 -19.09
N PRO A 28 12.99 2.52 -19.33
CA PRO A 28 12.48 3.90 -19.41
C PRO A 28 11.36 4.11 -20.43
N SER A 29 11.31 3.29 -21.49
CA SER A 29 10.20 3.28 -22.46
C SER A 29 8.86 2.82 -21.90
N ASP A 30 8.85 2.07 -20.79
CA ASP A 30 7.62 1.62 -20.13
C ASP A 30 6.84 2.80 -19.52
N ILE A 31 7.50 3.92 -19.24
CA ILE A 31 6.86 5.15 -18.77
C ILE A 31 5.80 5.63 -19.76
N GLU A 32 6.05 5.55 -21.06
CA GLU A 32 5.05 5.94 -22.06
C GLU A 32 3.80 5.03 -22.00
N ILE A 33 4.01 3.73 -21.83
CA ILE A 33 2.92 2.75 -21.67
C ILE A 33 2.13 3.05 -20.40
N MET A 34 2.81 3.26 -19.29
CA MET A 34 2.17 3.58 -18.01
C MET A 34 1.43 4.92 -18.06
N ASN A 35 2.01 5.92 -18.73
CA ASN A 35 1.37 7.21 -18.94
C ASN A 35 0.08 7.08 -19.77
N ASN A 36 0.07 6.19 -20.75
CA ASN A 36 -1.16 5.85 -21.49
C ASN A 36 -2.18 5.11 -20.61
N HIS A 37 -1.73 4.25 -19.68
CA HIS A 37 -2.60 3.60 -18.71
C HIS A 37 -3.31 4.63 -17.82
N CYS A 38 -2.63 5.70 -17.39
CA CYS A 38 -3.21 6.76 -16.54
C CYS A 38 -4.43 7.46 -17.18
N LYS A 39 -4.63 7.37 -18.50
CA LYS A 39 -5.82 7.89 -19.18
C LYS A 39 -7.09 7.05 -18.93
N ASN A 40 -6.93 5.84 -18.43
CA ASN A 40 -8.05 4.96 -18.09
C ASN A 40 -8.55 5.26 -16.68
N LYS A 41 -9.80 5.69 -16.54
CA LYS A 41 -10.43 6.01 -15.25
C LYS A 41 -10.46 4.87 -14.23
N LYS A 42 -10.18 3.65 -14.65
CA LYS A 42 -10.07 2.48 -13.76
C LYS A 42 -8.65 2.26 -13.21
N ILE A 43 -7.68 3.03 -13.69
CA ILE A 43 -6.35 3.13 -13.11
C ILE A 43 -6.39 4.29 -12.11
N VAL A 44 -6.33 3.97 -10.82
CA VAL A 44 -6.61 4.95 -9.75
C VAL A 44 -5.38 5.38 -8.95
N ALA A 45 -4.23 4.76 -9.20
CA ALA A 45 -2.95 5.15 -8.60
C ALA A 45 -1.76 4.65 -9.44
N ILE A 46 -0.60 5.27 -9.23
CA ILE A 46 0.69 4.74 -9.66
C ILE A 46 1.18 3.77 -8.59
N GLY A 47 1.58 2.58 -8.99
CA GLY A 47 2.10 1.53 -8.11
C GLY A 47 1.54 0.15 -8.49
N GLU A 48 1.88 -0.85 -7.74
CA GLU A 48 2.76 -0.84 -6.57
C GLU A 48 4.20 -0.58 -6.99
N CYS A 49 4.88 0.35 -6.31
CA CYS A 49 6.27 0.71 -6.56
C CYS A 49 6.97 1.08 -5.25
N GLY A 50 8.28 1.12 -5.23
CA GLY A 50 9.04 1.45 -4.04
C GLY A 50 10.33 0.65 -3.91
N LEU A 51 10.74 0.32 -2.68
CA LEU A 51 12.00 -0.36 -2.38
C LEU A 51 11.78 -1.58 -1.46
N ASP A 52 12.42 -2.71 -1.80
CA ASP A 52 12.48 -3.93 -0.98
C ASP A 52 13.93 -4.43 -0.88
N TYR A 53 14.60 -4.10 0.21
CA TYR A 53 15.96 -4.57 0.47
C TYR A 53 16.01 -5.90 1.23
N TYR A 54 14.85 -6.45 1.57
CA TYR A 54 14.75 -7.76 2.20
C TYR A 54 14.82 -8.91 1.18
N ARG A 55 14.05 -8.83 0.08
CA ARG A 55 13.97 -9.90 -0.93
C ARG A 55 15.11 -9.85 -1.95
N LYS A 56 15.54 -8.66 -2.37
CA LYS A 56 16.66 -8.41 -3.27
C LYS A 56 16.56 -9.14 -4.62
N TYR A 57 15.35 -9.21 -5.21
CA TYR A 57 15.14 -9.82 -6.53
C TYR A 57 15.62 -8.93 -7.69
N SER A 58 15.72 -7.64 -7.45
CA SER A 58 16.39 -6.64 -8.29
C SER A 58 17.48 -5.97 -7.48
N SER A 59 18.49 -5.40 -8.12
CA SER A 59 19.55 -4.66 -7.43
C SER A 59 19.00 -3.37 -6.79
N ILE A 60 19.74 -2.79 -5.85
CA ILE A 60 19.35 -1.53 -5.19
C ILE A 60 19.25 -0.42 -6.23
N GLU A 61 20.21 -0.36 -7.15
CA GLU A 61 20.27 0.67 -8.20
C GLU A 61 19.08 0.57 -9.15
N GLU A 62 18.69 -0.64 -9.56
CA GLU A 62 17.51 -0.87 -10.40
C GLU A 62 16.22 -0.43 -9.67
N GLN A 63 16.10 -0.77 -8.38
CA GLN A 63 14.95 -0.38 -7.57
C GLN A 63 14.87 1.13 -7.41
N ILE A 64 15.97 1.82 -7.09
CA ILE A 64 16.03 3.28 -6.93
C ILE A 64 15.64 3.97 -8.23
N LEU A 65 16.23 3.56 -9.36
CA LEU A 65 15.91 4.13 -10.67
C LEU A 65 14.43 3.94 -11.01
N CYS A 66 13.92 2.72 -10.84
CA CYS A 66 12.52 2.39 -11.09
C CYS A 66 11.58 3.22 -10.21
N PHE A 67 11.85 3.29 -8.90
CA PHE A 67 11.03 4.05 -7.95
C PHE A 67 11.01 5.54 -8.27
N GLU A 68 12.16 6.15 -8.58
CA GLU A 68 12.23 7.56 -8.99
C GLU A 68 11.32 7.84 -10.20
N LYS A 69 11.34 6.98 -11.22
CA LYS A 69 10.49 7.14 -12.40
C LYS A 69 8.99 7.06 -12.07
N HIS A 70 8.61 6.23 -11.10
CA HIS A 70 7.21 6.16 -10.63
C HIS A 70 6.80 7.41 -9.84
N LEU A 71 7.68 7.96 -9.01
CA LEU A 71 7.44 9.22 -8.30
C LEU A 71 7.22 10.37 -9.30
N ILE A 72 8.06 10.47 -10.33
CA ILE A 72 7.90 11.46 -11.39
C ILE A 72 6.58 11.25 -12.14
N LEU A 73 6.24 10.01 -12.51
CA LEU A 73 5.01 9.69 -13.22
C LEU A 73 3.76 10.06 -12.40
N ALA A 74 3.77 9.78 -11.09
CA ALA A 74 2.67 10.14 -10.19
C ALA A 74 2.49 11.67 -10.12
N MET A 75 3.59 12.39 -9.99
CA MET A 75 3.61 13.86 -9.99
C MET A 75 3.05 14.43 -11.30
N ASP A 76 3.55 13.96 -12.44
CA ASP A 76 3.21 14.50 -13.77
C ASP A 76 1.74 14.23 -14.15
N ASN A 77 1.15 13.14 -13.63
CA ASN A 77 -0.25 12.78 -13.87
C ASN A 77 -1.21 13.22 -12.74
N ASN A 78 -0.73 13.89 -11.68
CA ASN A 78 -1.50 14.22 -10.48
C ASN A 78 -2.25 13.00 -9.91
N MET A 79 -1.60 11.85 -9.88
CA MET A 79 -2.18 10.61 -9.39
C MET A 79 -1.67 10.26 -7.99
N PRO A 80 -2.52 9.59 -7.17
CA PRO A 80 -2.05 8.98 -5.93
C PRO A 80 -0.93 7.97 -6.20
N ILE A 81 -0.07 7.74 -5.21
CA ILE A 81 0.99 6.73 -5.31
C ILE A 81 0.82 5.65 -4.23
N PHE A 82 0.90 4.38 -4.66
CA PHE A 82 0.76 3.19 -3.81
C PHE A 82 2.15 2.56 -3.61
N LEU A 83 2.64 2.62 -2.37
CA LEU A 83 4.06 2.50 -2.05
C LEU A 83 4.37 1.24 -1.26
N HIS A 84 5.36 0.49 -1.75
CA HIS A 84 6.02 -0.61 -1.06
C HIS A 84 7.31 -0.15 -0.40
N GLU A 85 7.45 -0.40 0.89
CA GLU A 85 8.72 -0.22 1.61
C GLU A 85 8.99 -1.44 2.49
N ARG A 86 10.17 -2.05 2.31
CA ARG A 86 10.62 -3.14 3.17
C ARG A 86 12.13 -3.11 3.40
N LYS A 87 12.53 -2.78 4.66
CA LYS A 87 13.95 -2.69 5.08
C LYS A 87 14.78 -1.70 4.23
N ALA A 88 14.13 -0.68 3.67
CA ALA A 88 14.73 0.29 2.75
C ALA A 88 14.49 1.75 3.19
N HIS A 89 13.98 1.97 4.40
CA HIS A 89 13.55 3.28 4.90
C HIS A 89 14.58 4.40 4.70
N LEU A 90 15.88 4.10 4.87
CA LEU A 90 16.94 5.11 4.78
C LEU A 90 17.06 5.74 3.38
N ASP A 91 16.80 4.97 2.33
CA ASP A 91 16.80 5.46 0.96
C ASP A 91 15.40 5.87 0.49
N PHE A 92 14.38 5.13 0.97
CA PHE A 92 13.00 5.36 0.60
C PHE A 92 12.47 6.73 1.08
N LEU A 93 12.71 7.08 2.34
CA LEU A 93 12.16 8.31 2.94
C LEU A 93 12.69 9.59 2.26
N PRO A 94 14.00 9.76 2.01
CA PRO A 94 14.51 10.93 1.31
C PRO A 94 13.92 11.09 -0.09
N MET A 95 13.81 9.99 -0.85
CA MET A 95 13.19 10.00 -2.18
C MET A 95 11.73 10.42 -2.11
N LEU A 96 10.94 9.78 -1.23
CA LEU A 96 9.54 10.15 -1.05
C LEU A 96 9.39 11.62 -0.65
N LYS A 97 10.20 12.11 0.30
CA LYS A 97 10.15 13.48 0.80
C LYS A 97 10.42 14.53 -0.28
N GLU A 98 11.28 14.23 -1.23
CA GLU A 98 11.59 15.12 -2.36
C GLU A 98 10.35 15.36 -3.25
N TYR A 99 9.62 14.28 -3.58
CA TYR A 99 8.50 14.33 -4.51
C TYR A 99 7.13 14.55 -3.85
N LYS A 100 6.96 14.18 -2.56
CA LYS A 100 5.66 14.21 -1.86
C LYS A 100 4.98 15.59 -1.86
N LYS A 101 5.78 16.67 -1.89
CA LYS A 101 5.22 18.03 -1.98
C LYS A 101 4.40 18.31 -3.25
N LYS A 102 4.61 17.50 -4.28
CA LYS A 102 3.93 17.58 -5.59
C LYS A 102 3.00 16.41 -5.85
N ILE A 103 3.00 15.40 -4.96
CA ILE A 103 2.10 14.25 -5.01
C ILE A 103 1.10 14.42 -3.87
N ASP A 104 -0.16 14.64 -4.20
CA ASP A 104 -1.22 14.93 -3.22
C ASP A 104 -1.37 13.77 -2.23
N LYS A 105 -1.58 12.56 -2.71
CA LYS A 105 -1.87 11.38 -1.89
C LYS A 105 -0.84 10.27 -2.08
N ALA A 106 -0.32 9.77 -0.97
CA ALA A 106 0.57 8.62 -0.93
C ALA A 106 0.13 7.66 0.17
N VAL A 107 0.17 6.37 -0.08
CA VAL A 107 -0.03 5.33 0.94
C VAL A 107 1.20 4.45 1.02
N VAL A 108 1.72 4.28 2.23
CA VAL A 108 2.69 3.22 2.52
C VAL A 108 1.88 1.98 2.87
N HIS A 109 1.77 1.06 1.90
CA HIS A 109 0.98 -0.14 2.03
C HIS A 109 1.71 -1.19 2.87
N CYS A 110 0.96 -2.12 3.44
CA CYS A 110 1.49 -3.25 4.22
C CYS A 110 2.56 -2.81 5.24
N PHE A 111 2.29 -1.73 5.98
CA PHE A 111 3.25 -1.19 6.94
C PHE A 111 3.58 -2.22 8.03
N THR A 112 4.86 -2.52 8.18
CA THR A 112 5.40 -3.44 9.20
C THR A 112 6.63 -2.86 9.90
N GLY A 113 6.87 -1.58 9.73
CA GLY A 113 8.05 -0.87 10.24
C GLY A 113 7.95 -0.48 11.72
N GLU A 114 8.92 0.32 12.15
CA GLU A 114 9.06 0.77 13.53
C GLU A 114 8.38 2.14 13.75
N LYS A 115 8.24 2.55 15.01
CA LYS A 115 7.58 3.79 15.40
C LYS A 115 8.15 5.05 14.72
N ASN A 116 9.47 5.11 14.57
CA ASN A 116 10.12 6.27 13.96
C ASN A 116 9.82 6.35 12.46
N GLU A 117 9.73 5.18 11.79
CA GLU A 117 9.36 5.08 10.38
C GLU A 117 7.90 5.50 10.17
N LEU A 118 6.99 4.97 11.02
CA LEU A 118 5.58 5.39 11.01
C LEU A 118 5.45 6.91 11.14
N LYS A 119 6.11 7.49 12.15
CA LYS A 119 6.07 8.94 12.35
C LYS A 119 6.57 9.70 11.13
N ALA A 120 7.68 9.28 10.53
CA ALA A 120 8.24 9.93 9.36
C ALA A 120 7.26 9.93 8.16
N TYR A 121 6.51 8.84 7.95
CA TYR A 121 5.50 8.77 6.91
C TYR A 121 4.26 9.63 7.23
N LEU A 122 3.83 9.66 8.48
CA LEU A 122 2.72 10.52 8.92
C LEU A 122 3.10 12.02 8.83
N ASP A 123 4.34 12.39 9.16
CA ASP A 123 4.85 13.75 9.00
C ASP A 123 4.88 14.20 7.51
N LEU A 124 4.88 13.25 6.57
CA LEU A 124 4.71 13.48 5.13
C LEU A 124 3.25 13.38 4.66
N ASP A 125 2.29 13.34 5.58
CA ASP A 125 0.87 13.19 5.27
C ASP A 125 0.53 11.95 4.44
N CYS A 126 1.23 10.83 4.68
CA CYS A 126 0.93 9.56 4.04
C CYS A 126 -0.21 8.84 4.74
N TYR A 127 -1.01 8.12 3.96
CA TYR A 127 -1.89 7.06 4.46
C TYR A 127 -1.03 5.83 4.82
N ILE A 128 -1.54 5.03 5.75
CA ILE A 128 -0.87 3.81 6.23
C ILE A 128 -1.81 2.64 6.01
N GLY A 129 -1.36 1.66 5.21
CA GLY A 129 -2.09 0.44 4.93
C GLY A 129 -1.69 -0.67 5.91
N ILE A 130 -2.69 -1.28 6.55
CA ILE A 130 -2.51 -2.37 7.53
C ILE A 130 -3.12 -3.65 6.98
N THR A 131 -2.34 -4.72 6.97
CA THR A 131 -2.71 -6.05 6.47
C THR A 131 -2.99 -7.03 7.61
N GLY A 132 -3.28 -8.26 7.26
CA GLY A 132 -3.39 -9.39 8.19
C GLY A 132 -2.15 -9.63 9.06
N TRP A 133 -1.03 -8.98 8.76
CA TRP A 133 0.18 -9.01 9.59
C TRP A 133 -0.08 -8.55 11.03
N ILE A 134 -1.02 -7.62 11.24
CA ILE A 134 -1.37 -7.14 12.60
C ILE A 134 -1.93 -8.24 13.49
N SER A 135 -2.53 -9.28 12.93
CA SER A 135 -3.06 -10.44 13.68
C SER A 135 -2.00 -11.50 14.02
N ASP A 136 -0.77 -11.37 13.49
CA ASP A 136 0.35 -12.28 13.76
C ASP A 136 1.09 -11.83 15.03
N LEU A 137 0.80 -12.47 16.16
CA LEU A 137 1.36 -12.08 17.46
C LEU A 137 2.87 -12.31 17.58
N GLU A 138 3.49 -13.09 16.71
CA GLU A 138 4.94 -13.28 16.70
C GLU A 138 5.64 -12.15 15.94
N ARG A 139 5.10 -11.74 14.78
CA ARG A 139 5.73 -10.78 13.87
C ARG A 139 5.11 -9.40 13.91
N GLY A 140 3.81 -9.31 14.15
CA GLY A 140 3.02 -8.07 14.07
C GLY A 140 2.62 -7.47 15.41
N LYS A 141 3.00 -8.07 16.53
CA LYS A 141 2.58 -7.60 17.87
C LYS A 141 2.90 -6.13 18.13
N HIS A 142 4.03 -5.63 17.62
CA HIS A 142 4.41 -4.22 17.75
C HIS A 142 3.40 -3.27 17.09
N LEU A 143 2.70 -3.72 16.05
CA LEU A 143 1.68 -2.92 15.37
C LEU A 143 0.47 -2.62 16.25
N HIS A 144 0.19 -3.45 17.28
CA HIS A 144 -0.91 -3.20 18.24
C HIS A 144 -0.74 -1.88 19.00
N GLU A 145 0.51 -1.50 19.26
CA GLU A 145 0.80 -0.19 19.88
C GLU A 145 0.91 0.90 18.81
N LEU A 146 1.47 0.59 17.64
CA LEU A 146 1.71 1.59 16.60
C LEU A 146 0.42 2.08 15.94
N ILE A 147 -0.59 1.21 15.80
CA ILE A 147 -1.90 1.58 15.23
C ILE A 147 -2.56 2.76 15.95
N LYS A 148 -2.27 2.94 17.25
CA LYS A 148 -2.79 4.03 18.08
C LYS A 148 -2.24 5.42 17.70
N TYR A 149 -1.15 5.46 16.95
CA TYR A 149 -0.53 6.70 16.48
C TYR A 149 -0.99 7.11 15.07
N ILE A 150 -1.69 6.21 14.36
CA ILE A 150 -2.20 6.51 13.02
C ILE A 150 -3.47 7.35 13.16
N PRO A 151 -3.52 8.57 12.60
CA PRO A 151 -4.75 9.36 12.53
C PRO A 151 -5.86 8.58 11.84
N GLU A 152 -7.10 8.74 12.31
CA GLU A 152 -8.24 7.98 11.79
C GLU A 152 -8.46 8.21 10.29
N ASP A 153 -8.19 9.41 9.79
CA ASP A 153 -8.30 9.79 8.38
C ASP A 153 -7.12 9.33 7.51
N LYS A 154 -6.11 8.68 8.12
CA LYS A 154 -4.92 8.12 7.44
C LYS A 154 -4.84 6.60 7.49
N LEU A 155 -5.75 5.96 8.21
CA LEU A 155 -5.77 4.50 8.34
C LEU A 155 -6.47 3.86 7.14
N MET A 156 -5.78 2.94 6.46
CA MET A 156 -6.34 2.05 5.46
C MET A 156 -6.14 0.59 5.87
N ILE A 157 -7.03 -0.29 5.43
CA ILE A 157 -6.91 -1.74 5.62
C ILE A 157 -6.89 -2.45 4.27
N GLU A 158 -6.13 -3.53 4.19
CA GLU A 158 -5.94 -4.27 2.96
C GLU A 158 -5.65 -5.75 3.23
N THR A 159 -5.83 -6.59 2.23
CA THR A 159 -5.57 -8.03 2.37
C THR A 159 -4.17 -8.42 1.94
N ASP A 160 -3.64 -7.81 0.88
CA ASP A 160 -2.46 -8.27 0.16
C ASP A 160 -2.60 -9.73 -0.35
N SER A 161 -3.84 -10.10 -0.70
CA SER A 161 -4.15 -11.47 -1.20
C SER A 161 -3.34 -11.82 -2.45
N PRO A 162 -2.81 -13.04 -2.54
CA PRO A 162 -3.08 -14.26 -1.72
C PRO A 162 -2.17 -14.41 -0.49
N TYR A 163 -1.40 -13.38 -0.15
CA TYR A 163 -0.44 -13.37 0.96
C TYR A 163 -1.08 -12.86 2.26
N LEU A 164 -0.35 -12.94 3.36
CA LEU A 164 -0.65 -12.31 4.65
C LEU A 164 -2.02 -12.71 5.24
N THR A 165 -2.38 -13.99 5.13
CA THR A 165 -3.60 -14.54 5.73
C THR A 165 -3.67 -14.18 7.21
N PRO A 166 -4.77 -13.54 7.67
CA PRO A 166 -4.95 -13.20 9.08
C PRO A 166 -4.86 -14.44 9.97
N LYS A 167 -4.26 -14.30 11.16
CA LYS A 167 -4.07 -15.41 12.11
C LYS A 167 -5.25 -15.63 13.05
N ASN A 168 -6.21 -14.74 13.06
CA ASN A 168 -7.44 -14.79 13.88
C ASN A 168 -8.64 -15.40 13.13
N LEU A 169 -8.41 -16.11 12.02
CA LEU A 169 -9.49 -16.83 11.33
C LEU A 169 -10.07 -17.94 12.23
N PRO A 170 -11.41 -18.00 12.42
CA PRO A 170 -12.06 -18.96 13.32
C PRO A 170 -12.24 -20.35 12.70
N PHE A 171 -11.67 -20.61 11.53
CA PHE A 171 -11.82 -21.86 10.77
C PHE A 171 -10.49 -22.31 10.17
N THR A 172 -10.40 -23.57 9.81
CA THR A 172 -9.24 -24.12 9.10
C THR A 172 -9.19 -23.60 7.66
N HIS A 173 -8.00 -23.22 7.21
CA HIS A 173 -7.75 -22.69 5.87
C HIS A 173 -6.43 -23.26 5.30
N ASP A 174 -6.26 -23.15 3.98
CA ASP A 174 -5.09 -23.63 3.24
C ASP A 174 -3.87 -22.71 3.28
N GLY A 175 -3.98 -21.58 3.99
CA GLY A 175 -2.94 -20.55 4.09
C GLY A 175 -3.05 -19.46 3.02
N VAL A 176 -3.98 -19.58 2.08
CA VAL A 176 -4.20 -18.58 1.02
C VAL A 176 -5.16 -17.50 1.52
N ASN A 177 -4.72 -16.25 1.47
CA ASN A 177 -5.55 -15.11 1.84
C ASN A 177 -6.57 -14.79 0.73
N GLN A 178 -7.72 -14.23 1.13
CA GLN A 178 -8.81 -13.84 0.24
C GLN A 178 -9.34 -12.46 0.61
N PRO A 179 -9.88 -11.69 -0.36
CA PRO A 179 -10.47 -10.37 -0.08
C PRO A 179 -11.55 -10.38 1.01
N SER A 180 -12.31 -11.48 1.11
CA SER A 180 -13.34 -11.68 2.17
C SER A 180 -12.78 -11.71 3.59
N TYR A 181 -11.47 -11.98 3.76
CA TYR A 181 -10.81 -12.01 5.07
C TYR A 181 -10.42 -10.63 5.60
N LEU A 182 -10.67 -9.56 4.84
CA LEU A 182 -10.43 -8.18 5.30
C LEU A 182 -11.16 -7.85 6.61
N ASN A 183 -12.31 -8.48 6.87
CA ASN A 183 -13.04 -8.31 8.11
C ASN A 183 -12.20 -8.66 9.35
N TYR A 184 -11.34 -9.67 9.27
CA TYR A 184 -10.51 -10.12 10.39
C TYR A 184 -9.34 -9.15 10.69
N VAL A 185 -8.90 -8.41 9.68
CA VAL A 185 -7.97 -7.28 9.88
C VAL A 185 -8.70 -6.17 10.66
N ALA A 186 -9.92 -5.81 10.23
CA ALA A 186 -10.74 -4.82 10.92
C ALA A 186 -11.06 -5.21 12.38
N GLU A 187 -11.33 -6.48 12.66
CA GLU A 187 -11.55 -7.02 14.01
C GLU A 187 -10.33 -6.78 14.90
N THR A 188 -9.13 -7.18 14.46
CA THR A 188 -7.91 -6.96 15.23
C THR A 188 -7.66 -5.47 15.51
N ILE A 189 -7.90 -4.60 14.53
CA ILE A 189 -7.75 -3.15 14.71
C ILE A 189 -8.79 -2.61 15.71
N SER A 190 -10.03 -3.06 15.61
CA SER A 190 -11.11 -2.71 16.54
C SER A 190 -10.72 -3.03 17.99
N GLU A 191 -10.17 -4.22 18.23
CA GLU A 191 -9.66 -4.63 19.54
C GLU A 191 -8.48 -3.74 20.01
N CYS A 192 -7.49 -3.51 19.14
CA CYS A 192 -6.31 -2.71 19.48
C CYS A 192 -6.67 -1.25 19.85
N LEU A 193 -7.67 -0.67 19.18
CA LEU A 193 -8.13 0.70 19.37
C LEU A 193 -9.26 0.82 20.40
N ASN A 194 -9.82 -0.31 20.87
CA ASN A 194 -11.03 -0.36 21.70
C ASN A 194 -12.18 0.46 21.09
N LYS A 195 -12.46 0.24 19.80
CA LYS A 195 -13.52 0.92 19.03
C LYS A 195 -14.45 -0.09 18.38
N ASP A 196 -15.68 0.33 18.09
CA ASP A 196 -16.65 -0.51 17.38
C ASP A 196 -16.12 -0.91 16.00
N ILE A 197 -16.31 -2.17 15.62
CA ILE A 197 -15.84 -2.71 14.33
C ILE A 197 -16.50 -2.02 13.13
N ASN A 198 -17.78 -1.64 13.24
CA ASN A 198 -18.47 -0.96 12.14
C ASN A 198 -17.91 0.44 11.95
N TYR A 199 -17.53 1.11 13.06
CA TYR A 199 -16.82 2.37 12.99
C TYR A 199 -15.47 2.24 12.26
N ILE A 200 -14.67 1.22 12.60
CA ILE A 200 -13.38 0.95 11.90
C ILE A 200 -13.62 0.70 10.40
N LYS A 201 -14.63 -0.10 10.06
CA LYS A 201 -14.99 -0.35 8.65
C LYS A 201 -15.40 0.93 7.94
N GLU A 202 -16.22 1.77 8.56
CA GLU A 202 -16.70 3.02 7.97
C GLU A 202 -15.53 3.97 7.67
N ILE A 203 -14.68 4.26 8.64
CA ILE A 203 -13.56 5.19 8.44
C ILE A 203 -12.58 4.67 7.38
N THR A 204 -12.26 3.38 7.38
CA THR A 204 -11.30 2.80 6.43
C THR A 204 -11.87 2.72 5.01
N ILE A 205 -13.16 2.47 4.84
CA ILE A 205 -13.85 2.57 3.54
C ILE A 205 -13.81 4.01 3.03
N ASN A 206 -14.12 4.99 3.87
CA ASN A 206 -14.11 6.40 3.50
C ASN A 206 -12.70 6.86 3.12
N ASN A 207 -11.67 6.46 3.89
CA ASN A 207 -10.28 6.75 3.58
C ASN A 207 -9.86 6.14 2.24
N THR A 208 -10.21 4.88 1.97
CA THR A 208 -9.91 4.19 0.71
C THR A 208 -10.57 4.90 -0.47
N LYS A 209 -11.85 5.23 -0.36
CA LYS A 209 -12.57 5.99 -1.39
C LYS A 209 -11.95 7.36 -1.63
N ASN A 210 -11.62 8.05 -0.55
CA ASN A 210 -10.96 9.36 -0.60
C ASN A 210 -9.59 9.27 -1.26
N PHE A 211 -8.78 8.30 -0.85
CA PHE A 211 -7.44 8.09 -1.39
C PHE A 211 -7.47 7.86 -2.90
N PHE A 212 -8.28 6.93 -3.36
CA PHE A 212 -8.38 6.55 -4.77
C PHE A 212 -9.36 7.42 -5.58
N SER A 213 -10.11 8.34 -4.94
CA SER A 213 -11.13 9.19 -5.57
C SER A 213 -12.20 8.38 -6.33
N ILE A 214 -12.78 7.34 -5.68
CA ILE A 214 -13.77 6.38 -6.22
C ILE A 214 -15.08 6.39 -5.42
#